data_5cc2e1249ed65b3b1036a03388a2964b
#
_entry.id   5cc2e1249ed65b3b1036a03388a2964b
#
_cell.length_a   1.000
_cell.length_b   1.000
_cell.length_c   1.000
_cell.angle_alpha   90.00
_cell.angle_beta   90.00
_cell.angle_gamma   90.00
#
_symmetry.space_group_name_H-M   'P 1'
#
loop_
_entity.id
_entity.type
_entity.pdbx_description
1 polymer ?
#
loop_
_entity_poly.entity_id
_entity_poly.type
_entity_poly.pdbx_seq_one_letter_code
_entity_poly.pdbx_strand_id
1 'polypeptide(L)'
;MFKKLCILLIFSKLKVNKLLIDKYRMHNLYAIFAKLLNICKQIAGNLVNESGNVPRRGFVPKFSDLEVVALNMASEAVGIDSESLLFAKLQEYRVEIPNLISRRQYNDRRKITSSLCNAIRERMVSKMDGGEDYFCIDSKPIEVCRIARSKRCSMGKKDFSKAPGVGYCASQSMYYYGYKLHAVCGLSGVIHSFDLTKASVHDIHYLKDVKVDYSNCTVIGDRGYISAQVQLDLFETANIRLEVPYRCNQKEWKPTFPAFAKARKRIETLFSQLCDQFMIIRNYAKDTDGLFARIIGKISALTILQYI
;
A
#
# COMPACT_ATOMS: atom_id res chain seq x y z
N MET A 1 -20.50 4.85 -28.30
CA MET A 1 -21.51 4.48 -27.28
C MET A 1 -20.91 3.64 -26.15
N PHE A 2 -20.06 2.66 -26.39
CA PHE A 2 -19.41 1.80 -25.38
C PHE A 2 -18.50 2.50 -24.35
N LYS A 3 -17.76 3.56 -24.75
CA LYS A 3 -16.87 4.31 -23.83
C LYS A 3 -17.59 5.11 -22.72
N LYS A 4 -18.81 5.60 -22.97
CA LYS A 4 -19.63 6.27 -21.93
C LYS A 4 -20.19 5.29 -20.91
N LEU A 5 -20.48 4.05 -21.31
CA LEU A 5 -21.00 3.01 -20.41
C LEU A 5 -19.94 2.51 -19.41
N CYS A 6 -18.67 2.33 -19.85
CA CYS A 6 -17.57 1.97 -18.97
C CYS A 6 -17.27 3.04 -17.90
N ILE A 7 -17.31 4.32 -18.29
CA ILE A 7 -17.08 5.43 -17.36
C ILE A 7 -18.21 5.52 -16.33
N LEU A 8 -19.46 5.31 -16.73
CA LEU A 8 -20.62 5.27 -15.84
C LEU A 8 -20.58 4.08 -14.86
N LEU A 9 -20.13 2.90 -15.31
CA LEU A 9 -19.94 1.72 -14.46
C LEU A 9 -18.83 1.90 -13.42
N ILE A 10 -17.72 2.57 -13.78
CA ILE A 10 -16.64 2.89 -12.84
C ILE A 10 -17.12 3.92 -11.81
N PHE A 11 -17.86 4.96 -12.23
CA PHE A 11 -18.44 5.94 -11.30
C PHE A 11 -19.55 5.35 -10.43
N SER A 12 -20.33 4.38 -10.93
CA SER A 12 -21.34 3.70 -10.12
C SER A 12 -20.71 2.78 -9.06
N LYS A 13 -19.65 2.03 -9.39
CA LYS A 13 -18.88 1.23 -8.41
C LYS A 13 -18.23 2.11 -7.34
N LEU A 14 -17.65 3.27 -7.72
CA LEU A 14 -17.10 4.24 -6.75
C LEU A 14 -18.18 4.88 -5.86
N LYS A 15 -19.36 5.17 -6.41
CA LYS A 15 -20.52 5.67 -5.62
C LYS A 15 -21.09 4.61 -4.68
N VAL A 16 -21.19 3.36 -5.13
CA VAL A 16 -21.66 2.23 -4.31
C VAL A 16 -20.68 1.95 -3.18
N ASN A 17 -19.37 1.97 -3.43
CA ASN A 17 -18.35 1.83 -2.38
C ASN A 17 -18.39 3.00 -1.39
N LYS A 18 -18.62 4.24 -1.85
CA LYS A 18 -18.76 5.39 -0.96
C LYS A 18 -20.00 5.27 -0.07
N LEU A 19 -21.14 4.85 -0.61
CA LEU A 19 -22.38 4.61 0.14
C LEU A 19 -22.25 3.44 1.12
N LEU A 20 -21.55 2.36 0.75
CA LEU A 20 -21.24 1.25 1.65
C LEU A 20 -20.30 1.68 2.77
N ILE A 21 -19.24 2.44 2.46
CA ILE A 21 -18.31 3.00 3.45
C ILE A 21 -19.06 3.93 4.41
N ASP A 22 -19.93 4.81 3.92
CA ASP A 22 -20.71 5.74 4.76
C ASP A 22 -21.72 4.99 5.64
N LYS A 23 -22.33 3.91 5.14
CA LYS A 23 -23.27 3.08 5.92
C LYS A 23 -22.56 2.26 7.02
N TYR A 24 -21.29 1.88 6.84
CA TYR A 24 -20.49 1.14 7.84
C TYR A 24 -19.60 2.04 8.70
N ARG A 25 -19.35 3.29 8.29
CA ARG A 25 -18.44 4.22 8.95
C ARG A 25 -18.89 4.67 10.34
N MET A 26 -20.16 4.57 10.64
CA MET A 26 -20.70 5.18 11.86
C MET A 26 -21.01 4.20 13.01
N HIS A 27 -21.17 2.89 12.80
CA HIS A 27 -21.89 2.13 13.81
C HIS A 27 -21.32 0.80 14.31
N ASN A 28 -20.33 0.14 13.66
CA ASN A 28 -19.88 -1.13 14.24
C ASN A 28 -18.49 -1.60 13.77
N LEU A 29 -17.45 -1.25 14.55
CA LEU A 29 -16.09 -1.75 14.35
C LEU A 29 -16.05 -3.30 14.29
N TYR A 30 -16.85 -3.96 15.15
CA TYR A 30 -16.93 -5.41 15.19
C TYR A 30 -17.52 -5.99 13.89
N ALA A 31 -18.59 -5.40 13.35
CA ALA A 31 -19.20 -5.87 12.10
C ALA A 31 -18.22 -5.80 10.92
N ILE A 32 -17.44 -4.70 10.84
CA ILE A 32 -16.40 -4.56 9.83
C ILE A 32 -15.30 -5.60 10.05
N PHE A 33 -14.81 -5.74 11.27
CA PHE A 33 -13.82 -6.75 11.61
C PHE A 33 -14.28 -8.15 11.24
N ALA A 34 -15.49 -8.55 11.61
CA ALA A 34 -16.05 -9.87 11.30
C ALA A 34 -16.19 -10.10 9.79
N LYS A 35 -16.65 -9.08 9.04
CA LYS A 35 -16.72 -9.14 7.58
C LYS A 35 -15.34 -9.33 6.96
N LEU A 36 -14.37 -8.50 7.35
CA LEU A 36 -13.00 -8.58 6.81
C LEU A 36 -12.31 -9.89 7.21
N LEU A 37 -12.54 -10.39 8.43
CA LEU A 37 -12.03 -11.69 8.86
C LEU A 37 -12.55 -12.83 7.98
N ASN A 38 -13.84 -12.81 7.64
CA ASN A 38 -14.41 -13.82 6.75
C ASN A 38 -13.77 -13.79 5.35
N ILE A 39 -13.57 -12.59 4.80
CA ILE A 39 -12.86 -12.41 3.52
C ILE A 39 -11.42 -12.90 3.62
N CYS A 40 -10.70 -12.53 4.68
CA CYS A 40 -9.34 -13.00 4.90
C CYS A 40 -9.26 -14.53 4.98
N LYS A 41 -10.22 -15.20 5.63
CA LYS A 41 -10.32 -16.68 5.67
C LYS A 41 -10.47 -17.28 4.28
N GLN A 42 -11.34 -16.71 3.45
CA GLN A 42 -11.56 -17.18 2.07
C GLN A 42 -10.35 -16.99 1.16
N ILE A 43 -9.57 -15.93 1.40
CA ILE A 43 -8.40 -15.59 0.58
C ILE A 43 -7.13 -16.29 1.06
N ALA A 44 -6.96 -16.46 2.36
CA ALA A 44 -5.72 -16.97 2.95
C ALA A 44 -5.38 -18.41 2.48
N GLY A 45 -6.38 -19.28 2.30
CA GLY A 45 -6.16 -20.65 1.83
C GLY A 45 -5.04 -21.35 2.61
N ASN A 46 -4.01 -21.83 1.91
CA ASN A 46 -2.87 -22.56 2.47
C ASN A 46 -1.82 -21.68 3.20
N LEU A 47 -2.00 -20.37 3.30
CA LEU A 47 -1.12 -19.49 4.07
C LEU A 47 -1.24 -19.71 5.58
N VAL A 48 -2.35 -20.29 6.03
CA VAL A 48 -2.65 -20.52 7.43
C VAL A 48 -3.22 -21.92 7.63
N ASN A 49 -3.12 -22.40 8.88
CA ASN A 49 -3.77 -23.65 9.28
C ASN A 49 -5.29 -23.44 9.53
N GLU A 50 -6.01 -24.50 9.88
CA GLU A 50 -7.45 -24.47 10.19
C GLU A 50 -7.84 -23.49 11.30
N SER A 51 -6.93 -23.24 12.25
CA SER A 51 -7.11 -22.25 13.33
C SER A 51 -6.83 -20.83 12.89
N GLY A 52 -6.48 -20.57 11.63
CA GLY A 52 -6.18 -19.23 11.09
C GLY A 52 -4.79 -18.70 11.50
N ASN A 53 -3.88 -19.57 11.87
CA ASN A 53 -2.51 -19.20 12.24
C ASN A 53 -1.50 -19.65 11.18
N VAL A 54 -0.46 -18.85 10.95
CA VAL A 54 0.69 -19.26 10.16
C VAL A 54 1.34 -20.49 10.82
N PRO A 55 1.66 -21.56 10.06
CA PRO A 55 2.30 -22.75 10.60
C PRO A 55 3.58 -22.40 11.34
N ARG A 56 3.69 -22.82 12.60
CA ARG A 56 4.84 -22.59 13.47
C ARG A 56 5.00 -23.70 14.50
N ARG A 57 6.21 -23.87 15.02
CA ARG A 57 6.46 -24.73 16.19
C ARG A 57 6.04 -24.01 17.47
N GLY A 58 5.53 -24.75 18.45
CA GLY A 58 5.19 -24.25 19.77
C GLY A 58 3.73 -23.88 19.94
N PHE A 59 3.47 -22.91 20.81
CA PHE A 59 2.13 -22.51 21.22
C PHE A 59 1.34 -21.87 20.09
N VAL A 60 0.12 -22.34 19.87
CA VAL A 60 -0.83 -21.79 18.89
C VAL A 60 -1.68 -20.70 19.55
N PRO A 61 -1.63 -19.44 19.08
CA PRO A 61 -2.42 -18.36 19.66
C PRO A 61 -3.92 -18.58 19.49
N LYS A 62 -4.70 -18.35 20.56
CA LYS A 62 -6.19 -18.42 20.50
C LYS A 62 -6.78 -17.28 19.67
N PHE A 63 -6.26 -16.05 19.82
CA PHE A 63 -6.54 -14.95 18.87
C PHE A 63 -5.62 -15.15 17.68
N SER A 64 -6.15 -15.63 16.57
CA SER A 64 -5.38 -16.11 15.42
C SER A 64 -4.61 -15.00 14.68
N ASP A 65 -3.68 -15.39 13.82
CA ASP A 65 -2.95 -14.43 12.98
C ASP A 65 -3.87 -13.76 11.94
N LEU A 66 -4.87 -14.48 11.45
CA LEU A 66 -5.90 -13.89 10.59
C LEU A 66 -6.75 -12.84 11.32
N GLU A 67 -7.06 -13.06 12.61
CA GLU A 67 -7.77 -12.05 13.40
C GLU A 67 -6.90 -10.80 13.61
N VAL A 68 -5.59 -10.94 13.80
CA VAL A 68 -4.67 -9.78 13.87
C VAL A 68 -4.66 -9.02 12.55
N VAL A 69 -4.56 -9.71 11.41
CA VAL A 69 -4.58 -9.11 10.08
C VAL A 69 -5.92 -8.42 9.79
N ALA A 70 -7.03 -9.10 10.05
CA ALA A 70 -8.37 -8.55 9.82
C ALA A 70 -8.64 -7.32 10.72
N LEU A 71 -8.20 -7.36 12.00
CA LEU A 71 -8.32 -6.23 12.91
C LEU A 71 -7.47 -5.04 12.45
N ASN A 72 -6.26 -5.29 11.93
CA ASN A 72 -5.41 -4.25 11.36
C ASN A 72 -6.09 -3.58 10.16
N MET A 73 -6.59 -4.36 9.20
CA MET A 73 -7.31 -3.82 8.05
C MET A 73 -8.60 -3.10 8.46
N ALA A 74 -9.35 -3.63 9.43
CA ALA A 74 -10.58 -3.02 9.92
C ALA A 74 -10.31 -1.67 10.58
N SER A 75 -9.28 -1.56 11.44
CA SER A 75 -8.93 -0.30 12.08
C SER A 75 -8.55 0.79 11.07
N GLU A 76 -7.76 0.44 10.07
CA GLU A 76 -7.37 1.37 9.00
C GLU A 76 -8.58 1.74 8.11
N ALA A 77 -9.45 0.78 7.78
CA ALA A 77 -10.65 1.02 6.97
C ALA A 77 -11.64 2.00 7.63
N VAL A 78 -11.74 1.98 8.97
CA VAL A 78 -12.59 2.93 9.72
C VAL A 78 -11.84 4.21 10.13
N GLY A 79 -10.57 4.37 9.73
CA GLY A 79 -9.78 5.56 10.04
C GLY A 79 -9.30 5.64 11.49
N ILE A 80 -9.18 4.53 12.21
CA ILE A 80 -8.63 4.49 13.57
C ILE A 80 -7.12 4.24 13.50
N ASP A 81 -6.34 5.30 13.46
CA ASP A 81 -4.87 5.23 13.39
C ASP A 81 -4.22 5.00 14.78
N SER A 82 -4.91 5.33 15.86
CA SER A 82 -4.42 5.17 17.24
C SER A 82 -4.76 3.79 17.81
N GLU A 83 -3.74 2.98 18.13
CA GLU A 83 -3.94 1.69 18.81
C GLU A 83 -4.61 1.83 20.18
N SER A 84 -4.32 2.92 20.91
CA SER A 84 -4.97 3.18 22.20
C SER A 84 -6.47 3.42 22.02
N LEU A 85 -6.86 4.21 21.01
CA LEU A 85 -8.28 4.43 20.69
C LEU A 85 -8.94 3.15 20.19
N LEU A 86 -8.24 2.36 19.34
CA LEU A 86 -8.74 1.07 18.87
C LEU A 86 -9.09 0.16 20.05
N PHE A 87 -8.13 -0.03 20.97
CA PHE A 87 -8.32 -0.91 22.12
C PHE A 87 -9.34 -0.37 23.15
N ALA A 88 -9.51 0.95 23.27
CA ALA A 88 -10.60 1.53 24.06
C ALA A 88 -11.97 1.16 23.47
N LYS A 89 -12.13 1.28 22.14
CA LYS A 89 -13.38 0.89 21.46
C LYS A 89 -13.64 -0.62 21.50
N LEU A 90 -12.59 -1.46 21.41
CA LEU A 90 -12.72 -2.91 21.47
C LEU A 90 -13.15 -3.46 22.85
N GLN A 91 -13.10 -2.65 23.91
CA GLN A 91 -13.65 -3.05 25.22
C GLN A 91 -15.17 -3.29 25.18
N GLU A 92 -15.88 -2.56 24.30
CA GLU A 92 -17.32 -2.71 24.11
C GLU A 92 -17.70 -4.08 23.50
N TYR A 93 -16.74 -4.75 22.84
CA TYR A 93 -16.94 -6.01 22.10
C TYR A 93 -16.21 -7.22 22.76
N ARG A 94 -16.00 -7.17 24.08
CA ARG A 94 -15.30 -8.27 24.79
C ARG A 94 -16.06 -9.58 24.77
N VAL A 95 -17.36 -9.54 24.68
CA VAL A 95 -18.22 -10.73 24.60
C VAL A 95 -18.08 -11.39 23.24
N GLU A 96 -18.06 -10.60 22.16
CA GLU A 96 -17.96 -11.05 20.79
C GLU A 96 -16.54 -11.46 20.42
N ILE A 97 -15.52 -10.88 21.08
CA ILE A 97 -14.11 -11.18 20.87
C ILE A 97 -13.49 -11.67 22.19
N PRO A 98 -13.83 -12.86 22.67
CA PRO A 98 -13.41 -13.34 24.01
C PRO A 98 -11.89 -13.57 24.12
N ASN A 99 -11.22 -13.86 23.01
CA ASN A 99 -9.79 -14.10 22.96
C ASN A 99 -8.96 -12.86 22.61
N LEU A 100 -9.57 -11.66 22.65
CA LEU A 100 -8.88 -10.41 22.32
C LEU A 100 -7.63 -10.26 23.19
N ILE A 101 -6.50 -10.10 22.52
CA ILE A 101 -5.18 -9.91 23.12
C ILE A 101 -4.99 -8.49 23.65
N SER A 102 -3.93 -8.26 24.42
CA SER A 102 -3.56 -6.92 24.88
C SER A 102 -3.05 -6.05 23.71
N ARG A 103 -3.14 -4.72 23.86
CA ARG A 103 -2.61 -3.76 22.89
C ARG A 103 -1.13 -4.00 22.57
N ARG A 104 -0.31 -4.36 23.59
CA ARG A 104 1.12 -4.67 23.39
C ARG A 104 1.29 -5.90 22.53
N GLN A 105 0.61 -6.99 22.86
CA GLN A 105 0.65 -8.23 22.08
C GLN A 105 0.17 -8.00 20.63
N TYR A 106 -0.88 -7.19 20.45
CA TYR A 106 -1.36 -6.80 19.11
C TYR A 106 -0.27 -6.06 18.32
N ASN A 107 0.39 -5.07 18.92
CA ASN A 107 1.46 -4.32 18.24
C ASN A 107 2.61 -5.24 17.81
N ASP A 108 3.05 -6.13 18.68
CA ASP A 108 4.14 -7.06 18.40
C ASP A 108 3.71 -8.06 17.30
N ARG A 109 2.51 -8.63 17.43
CA ARG A 109 2.00 -9.60 16.44
C ARG A 109 1.70 -8.96 15.09
N ARG A 110 1.21 -7.72 15.03
CA ARG A 110 0.99 -7.02 13.78
C ARG A 110 2.27 -6.89 12.94
N LYS A 111 3.44 -6.70 13.58
CA LYS A 111 4.73 -6.69 12.88
C LYS A 111 5.06 -8.07 12.33
N ILE A 112 4.87 -9.12 13.14
CA ILE A 112 5.15 -10.51 12.75
C ILE A 112 4.23 -10.97 11.60
N THR A 113 2.95 -10.56 11.63
CA THR A 113 1.95 -10.96 10.62
C THR A 113 1.90 -10.02 9.42
N SER A 114 2.81 -9.06 9.29
CA SER A 114 2.83 -8.12 8.16
C SER A 114 3.03 -8.82 6.81
N SER A 115 3.86 -9.86 6.75
CA SER A 115 4.03 -10.70 5.56
C SER A 115 2.75 -11.44 5.17
N LEU A 116 2.04 -12.02 6.15
CA LEU A 116 0.72 -12.63 5.91
C LEU A 116 -0.28 -11.60 5.38
N CYS A 117 -0.30 -10.40 5.97
CA CYS A 117 -1.17 -9.31 5.53
C CYS A 117 -0.90 -8.96 4.06
N ASN A 118 0.38 -8.84 3.66
CA ASN A 118 0.75 -8.55 2.28
C ASN A 118 0.42 -9.71 1.33
N ALA A 119 0.66 -10.96 1.72
CA ALA A 119 0.33 -12.13 0.91
C ALA A 119 -1.19 -12.25 0.66
N ILE A 120 -2.03 -11.94 1.65
CA ILE A 120 -3.48 -11.87 1.48
C ILE A 120 -3.86 -10.75 0.51
N ARG A 121 -3.22 -9.57 0.63
CA ARG A 121 -3.39 -8.45 -0.30
C ARG A 121 -3.06 -8.86 -1.74
N GLU A 122 -1.91 -9.50 -1.97
CA GLU A 122 -1.47 -9.95 -3.30
C GLU A 122 -2.46 -10.92 -3.91
N ARG A 123 -2.99 -11.86 -3.13
CA ARG A 123 -4.04 -12.77 -3.59
C ARG A 123 -5.35 -12.04 -3.95
N MET A 124 -5.72 -10.98 -3.22
CA MET A 124 -6.85 -10.14 -3.59
C MET A 124 -6.59 -9.42 -4.91
N VAL A 125 -5.40 -8.84 -5.08
CA VAL A 125 -4.99 -8.19 -6.32
C VAL A 125 -5.08 -9.16 -7.49
N SER A 126 -4.49 -10.35 -7.38
CA SER A 126 -4.55 -11.37 -8.43
C SER A 126 -5.98 -11.78 -8.81
N LYS A 127 -6.93 -11.74 -7.86
CA LYS A 127 -8.35 -12.00 -8.15
C LYS A 127 -9.07 -10.82 -8.81
N MET A 128 -8.60 -9.61 -8.60
CA MET A 128 -9.15 -8.39 -9.22
C MET A 128 -8.50 -8.08 -10.57
N ASP A 129 -7.32 -8.66 -10.80
CA ASP A 129 -6.55 -8.43 -12.02
C ASP A 129 -7.29 -9.06 -13.20
N GLY A 130 -7.70 -8.21 -14.13
CA GLY A 130 -8.35 -8.60 -15.38
C GLY A 130 -7.38 -8.82 -16.56
N GLY A 131 -6.06 -8.97 -16.30
CA GLY A 131 -5.03 -9.02 -17.35
C GLY A 131 -4.70 -7.61 -17.85
N GLU A 132 -4.35 -6.70 -16.94
CA GLU A 132 -3.96 -5.33 -17.29
C GLU A 132 -2.57 -5.30 -17.95
N ASP A 133 -2.48 -4.66 -19.12
CA ASP A 133 -1.20 -4.45 -19.85
C ASP A 133 -0.60 -3.06 -19.60
N TYR A 134 -1.29 -2.20 -18.86
CA TYR A 134 -0.88 -0.82 -18.60
C TYR A 134 -0.86 -0.53 -17.11
N PHE A 135 0.29 -0.10 -16.64
CA PHE A 135 0.53 0.24 -15.24
C PHE A 135 1.03 1.68 -15.11
N CYS A 136 0.74 2.30 -13.96
CA CYS A 136 1.29 3.58 -13.57
C CYS A 136 2.24 3.39 -12.41
N ILE A 137 3.43 4.01 -12.49
CA ILE A 137 4.44 4.01 -11.42
C ILE A 137 4.66 5.42 -10.90
N ASP A 138 4.76 5.56 -9.58
CA ASP A 138 5.14 6.83 -8.94
C ASP A 138 5.67 6.58 -7.55
N SER A 139 6.25 7.61 -6.92
CA SER A 139 6.76 7.54 -5.55
C SER A 139 6.17 8.65 -4.66
N LYS A 140 5.98 8.30 -3.38
CA LYS A 140 5.46 9.22 -2.36
C LYS A 140 6.43 9.35 -1.20
N PRO A 141 6.83 10.59 -0.80
CA PRO A 141 7.60 10.81 0.42
C PRO A 141 6.86 10.33 1.67
N ILE A 142 7.56 9.59 2.52
CA ILE A 142 7.11 9.16 3.84
C ILE A 142 8.09 9.73 4.87
N GLU A 143 7.76 10.89 5.39
CA GLU A 143 8.58 11.55 6.42
C GLU A 143 8.50 10.77 7.74
N VAL A 144 9.64 10.52 8.36
CA VAL A 144 9.75 9.84 9.66
C VAL A 144 9.75 10.86 10.79
N CYS A 145 10.52 11.93 10.63
CA CYS A 145 10.59 13.04 11.56
C CYS A 145 11.20 14.26 10.87
N ARG A 146 11.02 15.43 11.46
CA ARG A 146 11.66 16.67 10.97
C ARG A 146 13.18 16.49 10.87
N ILE A 147 13.81 17.00 9.83
CA ILE A 147 15.27 16.89 9.58
C ILE A 147 16.09 17.27 10.81
N ALA A 148 15.73 18.33 11.53
CA ALA A 148 16.41 18.74 12.76
C ALA A 148 16.45 17.65 13.85
N ARG A 149 15.57 16.65 13.78
CA ARG A 149 15.51 15.51 14.70
C ARG A 149 16.14 14.22 14.14
N SER A 150 16.62 14.22 12.91
CA SER A 150 17.15 13.02 12.22
C SER A 150 18.26 12.32 13.04
N LYS A 151 19.18 13.06 13.64
CA LYS A 151 20.27 12.53 14.50
C LYS A 151 19.74 11.79 15.74
N ARG A 152 18.54 12.11 16.23
CA ARG A 152 17.90 11.48 17.39
C ARG A 152 16.94 10.36 17.01
N CYS A 153 16.70 10.16 15.71
CA CYS A 153 15.81 9.12 15.21
C CYS A 153 16.33 7.75 15.60
N SER A 154 15.46 6.90 16.14
CA SER A 154 15.82 5.53 16.52
C SER A 154 15.59 4.51 15.41
N MET A 155 14.94 4.89 14.32
CA MET A 155 14.71 4.00 13.19
C MET A 155 16.01 3.60 12.52
N GLY A 156 16.13 2.31 12.21
CA GLY A 156 17.32 1.75 11.57
C GLY A 156 18.55 1.63 12.48
N LYS A 157 18.48 1.97 13.78
CA LYS A 157 19.62 1.82 14.70
C LYS A 157 20.08 0.38 14.87
N LYS A 158 19.16 -0.58 14.76
CA LYS A 158 19.45 -2.02 14.85
C LYS A 158 19.94 -2.60 13.50
N ASP A 159 19.56 -1.97 12.41
CA ASP A 159 19.90 -2.38 11.05
C ASP A 159 20.05 -1.13 10.18
N PHE A 160 21.29 -0.70 9.99
CA PHE A 160 21.62 0.49 9.21
C PHE A 160 21.23 0.33 7.72
N SER A 161 21.09 -0.89 7.23
CA SER A 161 20.61 -1.11 5.85
C SER A 161 19.19 -0.61 5.67
N LYS A 162 18.39 -0.63 6.72
CA LYS A 162 17.00 -0.15 6.78
C LYS A 162 16.86 1.26 7.35
N ALA A 163 17.95 1.97 7.62
CA ALA A 163 17.88 3.33 8.16
C ALA A 163 17.26 4.32 7.17
N PRO A 164 16.44 5.28 7.61
CA PRO A 164 15.91 6.32 6.73
C PRO A 164 17.04 7.22 6.20
N GLY A 165 16.77 7.95 5.12
CA GLY A 165 17.71 8.88 4.50
C GLY A 165 17.11 10.28 4.33
N VAL A 166 17.96 11.23 3.92
CA VAL A 166 17.49 12.56 3.49
C VAL A 166 17.17 12.50 2.00
N GLY A 167 16.00 12.94 1.62
CA GLY A 167 15.57 13.07 0.23
C GLY A 167 15.02 14.47 -0.06
N TYR A 168 14.88 14.80 -1.33
CA TYR A 168 14.27 16.04 -1.79
C TYR A 168 12.93 15.74 -2.47
N CYS A 169 11.88 16.43 -2.03
CA CYS A 169 10.57 16.39 -2.64
C CYS A 169 10.39 17.58 -3.59
N ALA A 170 10.48 17.35 -4.90
CA ALA A 170 10.40 18.40 -5.89
C ALA A 170 9.05 19.13 -5.91
N SER A 171 7.94 18.39 -5.72
CA SER A 171 6.58 18.97 -5.71
C SER A 171 6.33 19.91 -4.52
N GLN A 172 7.06 19.73 -3.41
CA GLN A 172 6.96 20.56 -2.21
C GLN A 172 8.16 21.49 -2.04
N SER A 173 9.16 21.40 -2.94
CA SER A 173 10.41 22.16 -2.89
C SER A 173 11.13 22.09 -1.55
N MET A 174 11.08 20.92 -0.90
CA MET A 174 11.65 20.74 0.45
C MET A 174 12.41 19.43 0.62
N TYR A 175 13.41 19.47 1.49
CA TYR A 175 14.08 18.27 1.96
C TYR A 175 13.27 17.62 3.09
N TYR A 176 13.28 16.28 3.15
CA TYR A 176 12.66 15.51 4.22
C TYR A 176 13.58 14.36 4.65
N TYR A 177 13.36 13.84 5.85
CA TYR A 177 14.09 12.69 6.39
C TYR A 177 13.12 11.50 6.55
N GLY A 178 13.35 10.44 5.81
CA GLY A 178 12.44 9.30 5.81
C GLY A 178 12.71 8.29 4.69
N TYR A 179 11.62 7.83 4.12
CA TYR A 179 11.57 6.83 3.04
C TYR A 179 10.79 7.37 1.85
N LYS A 180 10.90 6.69 0.73
CA LYS A 180 9.98 6.80 -0.41
C LYS A 180 9.13 5.53 -0.48
N LEU A 181 7.83 5.70 -0.56
CA LEU A 181 6.90 4.65 -0.94
C LEU A 181 6.79 4.66 -2.46
N HIS A 182 7.34 3.66 -3.11
CA HIS A 182 7.11 3.39 -4.52
C HIS A 182 5.87 2.54 -4.68
N ALA A 183 5.07 2.78 -5.69
CA ALA A 183 3.90 1.97 -6.00
C ALA A 183 3.72 1.81 -7.50
N VAL A 184 3.24 0.63 -7.89
CA VAL A 184 2.75 0.35 -9.24
C VAL A 184 1.27 0.02 -9.13
N CYS A 185 0.45 0.71 -9.89
CA CYS A 185 -0.98 0.45 -9.96
C CYS A 185 -1.45 0.23 -11.39
N GLY A 186 -2.46 -0.59 -11.55
CA GLY A 186 -3.17 -0.75 -12.81
C GLY A 186 -4.06 0.46 -13.14
N LEU A 187 -4.58 0.51 -14.35
CA LEU A 187 -5.53 1.55 -14.77
C LEU A 187 -6.86 1.45 -14.03
N SER A 188 -7.20 0.27 -13.52
CA SER A 188 -8.34 0.03 -12.61
C SER A 188 -8.20 0.82 -11.31
N GLY A 189 -6.97 1.16 -10.90
CA GLY A 189 -6.67 1.83 -9.65
C GLY A 189 -6.40 0.87 -8.50
N VAL A 190 -6.01 -0.34 -8.80
CA VAL A 190 -5.54 -1.33 -7.81
C VAL A 190 -4.02 -1.22 -7.69
N ILE A 191 -3.48 -1.15 -6.48
CA ILE A 191 -2.03 -1.19 -6.24
C ILE A 191 -1.57 -2.65 -6.35
N HIS A 192 -0.83 -2.96 -7.41
CA HIS A 192 -0.29 -4.31 -7.67
C HIS A 192 0.94 -4.57 -6.79
N SER A 193 1.94 -3.72 -6.88
CA SER A 193 3.16 -3.82 -6.07
C SER A 193 3.54 -2.49 -5.43
N PHE A 194 4.28 -2.54 -4.36
CA PHE A 194 4.86 -1.38 -3.70
C PHE A 194 6.10 -1.77 -2.91
N ASP A 195 7.01 -0.81 -2.71
CA ASP A 195 8.18 -0.97 -1.86
C ASP A 195 8.55 0.34 -1.16
N LEU A 196 9.40 0.24 -0.14
CA LEU A 196 9.90 1.33 0.67
C LEU A 196 11.41 1.41 0.56
N THR A 197 11.90 2.44 -0.11
CA THR A 197 13.33 2.74 -0.19
C THR A 197 13.71 3.91 0.72
N LYS A 198 15.01 4.04 1.03
CA LYS A 198 15.51 5.25 1.69
C LYS A 198 15.19 6.48 0.84
N ALA A 199 14.84 7.61 1.46
CA ALA A 199 14.53 8.84 0.73
C ALA A 199 15.66 9.33 -0.18
N SER A 200 16.91 8.98 0.11
CA SER A 200 18.09 9.31 -0.71
C SER A 200 18.24 8.47 -1.98
N VAL A 201 17.52 7.36 -2.10
CA VAL A 201 17.58 6.48 -3.29
C VAL A 201 16.80 7.14 -4.43
N HIS A 202 17.37 7.16 -5.62
CA HIS A 202 16.71 7.72 -6.80
C HIS A 202 15.63 6.76 -7.31
N ASP A 203 14.48 7.30 -7.75
CA ASP A 203 13.28 6.53 -8.14
C ASP A 203 13.56 5.49 -9.23
N ILE A 204 14.51 5.76 -10.12
CA ILE A 204 14.91 4.87 -11.21
C ILE A 204 15.37 3.49 -10.71
N HIS A 205 15.90 3.40 -9.48
CA HIS A 205 16.38 2.12 -8.95
C HIS A 205 15.24 1.13 -8.67
N TYR A 206 14.03 1.62 -8.41
CA TYR A 206 12.86 0.77 -8.23
C TYR A 206 12.42 0.06 -9.53
N LEU A 207 12.83 0.56 -10.70
CA LEU A 207 12.58 -0.12 -11.98
C LEU A 207 13.25 -1.50 -12.08
N LYS A 208 14.28 -1.78 -11.25
CA LYS A 208 14.89 -3.11 -11.17
C LYS A 208 13.92 -4.13 -10.55
N ASP A 209 13.14 -3.71 -9.56
CA ASP A 209 12.13 -4.55 -8.91
C ASP A 209 10.95 -4.74 -9.85
N VAL A 210 10.51 -3.67 -10.53
CA VAL A 210 9.48 -3.74 -11.57
C VAL A 210 9.84 -4.75 -12.66
N LYS A 211 11.09 -4.80 -13.08
CA LYS A 211 11.58 -5.77 -14.08
C LYS A 211 11.45 -7.22 -13.64
N VAL A 212 11.53 -7.50 -12.34
CA VAL A 212 11.38 -8.85 -11.79
C VAL A 212 9.91 -9.27 -11.72
N ASP A 213 9.03 -8.32 -11.38
CA ASP A 213 7.63 -8.59 -11.10
C ASP A 213 6.72 -8.52 -12.34
N TYR A 214 7.17 -7.82 -13.40
CA TYR A 214 6.35 -7.53 -14.58
C TYR A 214 7.05 -7.92 -15.87
N SER A 215 6.24 -8.25 -16.88
CA SER A 215 6.69 -8.50 -18.26
C SER A 215 5.56 -8.21 -19.25
N ASN A 216 5.92 -8.00 -20.53
CA ASN A 216 4.96 -7.81 -21.64
C ASN A 216 3.94 -6.71 -21.37
N CYS A 217 4.33 -5.59 -20.80
CA CYS A 217 3.42 -4.51 -20.41
C CYS A 217 3.99 -3.12 -20.69
N THR A 218 3.14 -2.12 -20.54
CA THR A 218 3.53 -0.71 -20.61
C THR A 218 3.46 -0.09 -19.22
N VAL A 219 4.57 0.49 -18.76
CA VAL A 219 4.65 1.20 -17.49
C VAL A 219 4.73 2.71 -17.76
N ILE A 220 3.81 3.48 -17.17
CA ILE A 220 3.71 4.93 -17.35
C ILE A 220 4.25 5.61 -16.08
N GLY A 221 5.37 6.31 -16.20
CA GLY A 221 6.04 6.99 -15.09
C GLY A 221 6.11 8.52 -15.26
N ASP A 222 6.73 9.16 -14.27
CA ASP A 222 7.07 10.57 -14.32
C ASP A 222 8.48 10.81 -14.91
N ARG A 223 8.91 12.07 -14.95
CA ARG A 223 10.26 12.45 -15.43
C ARG A 223 11.40 11.95 -14.54
N GLY A 224 11.12 11.53 -13.33
CA GLY A 224 12.09 10.93 -12.41
C GLY A 224 12.61 9.58 -12.86
N TYR A 225 11.87 8.92 -13.76
CA TYR A 225 12.22 7.60 -14.31
C TYR A 225 12.95 7.66 -15.66
N ILE A 226 13.32 8.86 -16.16
CA ILE A 226 14.00 9.01 -17.47
C ILE A 226 15.42 8.44 -17.40
N SER A 227 15.67 7.38 -18.17
CA SER A 227 17.00 6.85 -18.45
C SER A 227 16.93 5.97 -19.70
N ALA A 228 17.63 6.37 -20.76
CA ALA A 228 17.67 5.60 -22.00
C ALA A 228 18.18 4.18 -21.79
N GLN A 229 19.24 4.03 -20.98
CA GLN A 229 19.83 2.72 -20.66
C GLN A 229 18.85 1.79 -19.91
N VAL A 230 18.12 2.32 -18.91
CA VAL A 230 17.16 1.51 -18.15
C VAL A 230 15.93 1.20 -18.99
N GLN A 231 15.48 2.13 -19.85
CA GLN A 231 14.36 1.88 -20.78
C GLN A 231 14.69 0.77 -21.76
N LEU A 232 15.93 0.77 -22.31
CA LEU A 232 16.39 -0.27 -23.21
C LEU A 232 16.48 -1.64 -22.49
N ASP A 233 17.09 -1.68 -21.31
CA ASP A 233 17.19 -2.89 -20.49
C ASP A 233 15.82 -3.49 -20.14
N LEU A 234 14.85 -2.68 -19.75
CA LEU A 234 13.48 -3.10 -19.47
C LEU A 234 12.80 -3.71 -20.70
N PHE A 235 13.01 -3.08 -21.87
CA PHE A 235 12.43 -3.56 -23.12
C PHE A 235 13.07 -4.87 -23.59
N GLU A 236 14.40 -4.94 -23.61
CA GLU A 236 15.13 -6.13 -24.10
C GLU A 236 14.97 -7.36 -23.21
N THR A 237 14.92 -7.17 -21.88
CA THR A 237 14.93 -8.28 -20.94
C THR A 237 13.57 -8.73 -20.45
N ALA A 238 12.57 -7.84 -20.40
CA ALA A 238 11.24 -8.12 -19.87
C ALA A 238 10.10 -7.70 -20.81
N ASN A 239 10.41 -7.16 -22.00
CA ASN A 239 9.44 -6.59 -22.93
C ASN A 239 8.52 -5.55 -22.24
N ILE A 240 9.11 -4.72 -21.36
CA ILE A 240 8.43 -3.65 -20.67
C ILE A 240 8.67 -2.34 -21.41
N ARG A 241 7.63 -1.69 -21.90
CA ARG A 241 7.69 -0.37 -22.48
C ARG A 241 7.50 0.69 -21.41
N LEU A 242 8.57 1.42 -21.07
CA LEU A 242 8.50 2.53 -20.11
C LEU A 242 8.18 3.84 -20.81
N GLU A 243 7.01 4.39 -20.55
CA GLU A 243 6.53 5.65 -21.09
C GLU A 243 6.67 6.77 -20.05
N VAL A 244 7.52 7.75 -20.35
CA VAL A 244 7.80 8.91 -19.48
C VAL A 244 7.72 10.20 -20.29
N PRO A 245 7.25 11.33 -19.69
CA PRO A 245 7.20 12.60 -20.39
C PRO A 245 8.62 13.12 -20.71
N TYR A 246 8.85 13.53 -21.93
CA TYR A 246 10.12 14.13 -22.35
C TYR A 246 10.37 15.46 -21.62
N ARG A 247 11.64 15.76 -21.35
CA ARG A 247 12.05 17.10 -20.90
C ARG A 247 12.08 18.04 -22.11
N CYS A 248 11.70 19.29 -21.93
CA CYS A 248 11.67 20.29 -23.02
C CYS A 248 13.03 20.53 -23.69
N ASN A 249 14.13 20.23 -23.00
CA ASN A 249 15.50 20.36 -23.51
C ASN A 249 16.08 19.07 -24.14
N GLN A 250 15.28 18.01 -24.29
CA GLN A 250 15.72 16.80 -24.98
C GLN A 250 15.72 17.00 -26.50
N LYS A 251 16.77 16.52 -27.19
CA LYS A 251 16.91 16.65 -28.65
C LYS A 251 15.75 16.00 -29.43
N GLU A 252 15.22 14.89 -28.91
CA GLU A 252 14.13 14.14 -29.54
C GLU A 252 12.80 14.38 -28.79
N TRP A 253 12.54 15.63 -28.42
CA TRP A 253 11.32 15.96 -27.70
C TRP A 253 10.07 15.56 -28.50
N LYS A 254 9.18 14.85 -27.81
CA LYS A 254 7.86 14.47 -28.31
C LYS A 254 6.80 14.84 -27.28
N PRO A 255 5.61 15.29 -27.70
CA PRO A 255 4.52 15.53 -26.77
C PRO A 255 4.10 14.24 -26.08
N THR A 256 3.77 14.31 -24.79
CA THR A 256 3.20 13.17 -24.06
C THR A 256 1.85 12.80 -24.65
N PHE A 257 1.64 11.54 -24.92
CA PHE A 257 0.35 11.06 -25.40
C PHE A 257 -0.74 11.36 -24.37
N PRO A 258 -1.84 12.06 -24.73
CA PRO A 258 -2.83 12.56 -23.76
C PRO A 258 -3.45 11.48 -22.89
N ALA A 259 -3.59 10.25 -23.41
CA ALA A 259 -4.08 9.11 -22.64
C ALA A 259 -3.15 8.73 -21.50
N PHE A 260 -1.83 8.78 -21.69
CA PHE A 260 -0.85 8.48 -20.65
C PHE A 260 -0.81 9.55 -19.55
N ALA A 261 -0.94 10.84 -19.93
CA ALA A 261 -1.06 11.92 -18.97
C ALA A 261 -2.33 11.76 -18.11
N LYS A 262 -3.44 11.29 -18.71
CA LYS A 262 -4.68 10.99 -17.98
C LYS A 262 -4.53 9.75 -17.09
N ALA A 263 -3.85 8.71 -17.58
CA ALA A 263 -3.61 7.47 -16.83
C ALA A 263 -2.81 7.72 -15.55
N ARG A 264 -1.77 8.55 -15.60
CA ARG A 264 -0.97 8.92 -14.42
C ARG A 264 -1.78 9.53 -13.27
N LYS A 265 -2.86 10.26 -13.55
CA LYS A 265 -3.75 10.79 -12.50
C LYS A 265 -4.33 9.70 -11.60
N ARG A 266 -4.32 8.44 -12.06
CA ARG A 266 -4.82 7.32 -11.25
C ARG A 266 -3.94 7.10 -10.01
N ILE A 267 -2.62 7.01 -10.17
CA ILE A 267 -1.71 6.79 -9.04
C ILE A 267 -1.66 8.02 -8.12
N GLU A 268 -1.75 9.23 -8.67
CA GLU A 268 -1.84 10.46 -7.88
C GLU A 268 -3.10 10.46 -7.00
N THR A 269 -4.25 10.01 -7.56
CA THR A 269 -5.50 9.86 -6.80
C THR A 269 -5.37 8.81 -5.69
N LEU A 270 -4.70 7.70 -5.96
CA LEU A 270 -4.45 6.66 -4.94
C LEU A 270 -3.57 7.18 -3.80
N PHE A 271 -2.51 7.92 -4.11
CA PHE A 271 -1.67 8.54 -3.08
C PHE A 271 -2.43 9.59 -2.27
N SER A 272 -3.30 10.39 -2.89
CA SER A 272 -4.18 11.30 -2.16
C SER A 272 -5.13 10.53 -1.25
N GLN A 273 -5.75 9.46 -1.74
CA GLN A 273 -6.62 8.61 -0.93
C GLN A 273 -5.88 7.98 0.25
N LEU A 274 -4.65 7.49 0.05
CA LEU A 274 -3.81 6.96 1.13
C LEU A 274 -3.47 8.04 2.15
N CYS A 275 -3.26 9.29 1.74
CA CYS A 275 -3.00 10.40 2.66
C CYS A 275 -4.24 10.82 3.45
N ASP A 276 -5.36 11.01 2.76
CA ASP A 276 -6.55 11.63 3.33
C ASP A 276 -7.41 10.64 4.12
N GLN A 277 -7.60 9.44 3.56
CA GLN A 277 -8.44 8.41 4.16
C GLN A 277 -7.67 7.52 5.13
N PHE A 278 -6.45 7.11 4.76
CA PHE A 278 -5.65 6.17 5.55
C PHE A 278 -4.52 6.83 6.32
N MET A 279 -4.36 8.14 6.21
CA MET A 279 -3.36 8.92 6.98
C MET A 279 -1.93 8.33 6.85
N ILE A 280 -1.52 7.90 5.65
CA ILE A 280 -0.25 7.19 5.43
C ILE A 280 0.98 8.03 5.81
N ILE A 281 0.88 9.35 5.74
CA ILE A 281 1.93 10.29 6.12
C ILE A 281 2.08 10.44 7.64
N ARG A 282 1.09 10.00 8.45
CA ARG A 282 1.18 10.02 9.91
C ARG A 282 1.99 8.83 10.39
N ASN A 283 3.15 9.12 10.97
CA ASN A 283 4.02 8.08 11.48
C ASN A 283 4.15 8.14 13.00
N TYR A 284 3.65 7.11 13.67
CA TYR A 284 3.83 6.90 15.11
C TYR A 284 4.72 5.68 15.42
N ALA A 285 5.25 5.01 14.40
CA ALA A 285 6.16 3.91 14.57
C ALA A 285 7.50 4.37 15.16
N LYS A 286 8.05 3.59 16.07
CA LYS A 286 9.33 3.86 16.72
C LYS A 286 10.49 3.06 16.12
N ASP A 287 10.18 2.07 15.31
CA ASP A 287 11.12 1.20 14.59
C ASP A 287 10.67 0.99 13.15
N THR A 288 11.59 0.53 12.32
CA THR A 288 11.38 0.32 10.88
C THR A 288 10.32 -0.74 10.60
N ASP A 289 10.35 -1.85 11.34
CA ASP A 289 9.38 -2.95 11.14
C ASP A 289 7.95 -2.50 11.48
N GLY A 290 7.82 -1.66 12.52
CA GLY A 290 6.54 -1.03 12.88
C GLY A 290 6.01 -0.08 11.81
N LEU A 291 6.91 0.68 11.15
CA LEU A 291 6.53 1.55 10.03
C LEU A 291 6.06 0.72 8.84
N PHE A 292 6.82 -0.30 8.45
CA PHE A 292 6.48 -1.15 7.32
C PHE A 292 5.15 -1.88 7.55
N ALA A 293 4.95 -2.44 8.74
CA ALA A 293 3.68 -3.09 9.11
C ALA A 293 2.48 -2.13 9.03
N ARG A 294 2.66 -0.86 9.39
CA ARG A 294 1.59 0.16 9.25
C ARG A 294 1.30 0.48 7.79
N ILE A 295 2.31 0.65 6.97
CA ILE A 295 2.13 0.94 5.53
C ILE A 295 1.47 -0.24 4.82
N ILE A 296 1.93 -1.47 5.08
CA ILE A 296 1.30 -2.68 4.57
C ILE A 296 -0.18 -2.74 4.99
N GLY A 297 -0.49 -2.48 6.27
CA GLY A 297 -1.86 -2.46 6.77
C GLY A 297 -2.76 -1.46 6.04
N LYS A 298 -2.27 -0.23 5.80
CA LYS A 298 -3.02 0.83 5.12
C LYS A 298 -3.28 0.49 3.65
N ILE A 299 -2.27 0.01 2.93
CA ILE A 299 -2.41 -0.41 1.53
C ILE A 299 -3.34 -1.64 1.44
N SER A 300 -3.20 -2.60 2.35
CA SER A 300 -4.08 -3.77 2.40
C SER A 300 -5.53 -3.41 2.71
N ALA A 301 -5.75 -2.42 3.60
CA ALA A 301 -7.09 -1.90 3.87
C ALA A 301 -7.69 -1.20 2.65
N LEU A 302 -6.91 -0.42 1.90
CA LEU A 302 -7.35 0.14 0.62
C LEU A 302 -7.73 -0.97 -0.35
N THR A 303 -6.86 -1.99 -0.50
CA THR A 303 -7.09 -3.11 -1.43
C THR A 303 -8.33 -3.92 -1.07
N ILE A 304 -8.55 -4.26 0.21
CA ILE A 304 -9.73 -5.03 0.61
C ILE A 304 -11.03 -4.25 0.42
N LEU A 305 -11.00 -2.92 0.59
CA LEU A 305 -12.15 -2.06 0.31
C LEU A 305 -12.46 -1.94 -1.20
N GLN A 306 -11.48 -2.17 -2.06
CA GLN A 306 -11.68 -2.25 -3.52
C GLN A 306 -12.18 -3.63 -3.94
N TYR A 307 -11.79 -4.68 -3.19
CA TYR A 307 -12.17 -6.07 -3.44
C TYR A 307 -13.63 -6.38 -3.07
N ILE A 308 -14.21 -5.67 -2.07
CA ILE A 308 -15.59 -5.84 -1.58
C ILE A 308 -16.62 -5.17 -2.51
#